data_f3d812df2f14909b8852a653d7d82c28
#
_entry.id   f3d812df2f14909b8852a653d7d82c28
#
_cell.length_a   1.000
_cell.length_b   1.000
_cell.length_c   1.000
_cell.angle_alpha   90.00
_cell.angle_beta   90.00
_cell.angle_gamma   90.00
#
_symmetry.space_group_name_H-M   'P 1'
#
loop_
_entity.id
_entity.type
_entity.pdbx_description
1 polymer ?
#
loop_
_entity_poly.entity_id
_entity_poly.type
_entity_poly.pdbx_seq_one_letter_code
_entity_poly.pdbx_strand_id
1 'polypeptide(L)'
;MRNITLFLFVITTSLLSLFSSATVNEATIHSEKIVLGSGCFWGAEKGYEALPGVIDAVSGYADGNGIRPTYREITKLKNKFNVNNHAEVVEVTYNKNIISTEKLLMHYFESHDPTQINRQGNDIGTQYRSIILYSNEEQKRIIESVVQTFQILLSNEGYGVIATSVKPIEKFYMAENYHQDYIAKNPNGYCPDHSTGVKFAKTNEASLIDNSELLKGKKIIVIEAEGFCPYCEKFNVNVVNNYDGDIPVIFRFAHQLEGLEIDSPTWATPTILFLENGKEVFAHQGYLNPKEFYQALGYFKLGDSEAYRVAFEKGTDARFCKEYEIFKDTPDGIFVDKLSGAPLFDTKDRFNSSTGWLSFTRPIEGSVYSMPDNSYGMRRTEIRSVTSDIHLGHVFSDGPNGMPRYCINATVLEFKQRSSET
;
A
#
# COMPACT_ATOMS: atom_id res chain seq x y z
N MET A 1 3.19 -99.35 -12.95
CA MET A 1 2.89 -98.96 -11.61
C MET A 1 3.84 -97.79 -11.21
N ARG A 2 3.47 -96.61 -11.42
CA ARG A 2 3.92 -95.38 -10.73
C ARG A 2 3.38 -94.20 -11.51
N ASN A 3 2.35 -93.60 -10.98
CA ASN A 3 1.74 -92.39 -11.50
C ASN A 3 2.71 -91.19 -11.30
N ILE A 4 2.98 -90.45 -12.35
CA ILE A 4 3.65 -89.19 -12.30
C ILE A 4 2.61 -88.10 -12.60
N THR A 5 2.24 -87.36 -11.56
CA THR A 5 1.32 -86.23 -11.64
C THR A 5 2.11 -84.98 -12.05
N LEU A 6 1.79 -84.41 -13.19
CA LEU A 6 2.37 -83.18 -13.74
C LEU A 6 1.64 -81.97 -13.14
N PHE A 7 2.36 -81.20 -12.33
CA PHE A 7 1.86 -79.91 -11.81
C PHE A 7 2.12 -78.79 -12.84
N LEU A 8 1.05 -78.26 -13.43
CA LEU A 8 1.14 -77.04 -14.24
C LEU A 8 1.12 -75.83 -13.34
N PHE A 9 2.24 -75.06 -13.34
CA PHE A 9 2.31 -73.75 -12.67
C PHE A 9 1.79 -72.69 -13.66
N VAL A 10 0.64 -72.11 -13.37
CA VAL A 10 0.11 -70.93 -14.09
C VAL A 10 0.66 -69.69 -13.40
N ILE A 11 1.56 -68.99 -14.09
CA ILE A 11 2.06 -67.68 -13.64
C ILE A 11 1.09 -66.61 -14.15
N THR A 12 0.26 -66.07 -13.25
CA THR A 12 -0.56 -64.88 -13.53
C THR A 12 0.27 -63.67 -13.27
N THR A 13 0.72 -62.97 -14.31
CA THR A 13 1.32 -61.63 -14.24
C THR A 13 0.25 -60.59 -13.99
N SER A 14 0.14 -60.09 -12.76
CA SER A 14 -0.67 -58.95 -12.40
C SER A 14 -0.03 -57.66 -12.92
N LEU A 15 -0.54 -57.07 -13.96
CA LEU A 15 -0.24 -55.71 -14.36
C LEU A 15 -0.91 -54.75 -13.36
N LEU A 16 -0.13 -54.18 -12.44
CA LEU A 16 -0.56 -53.06 -11.62
C LEU A 16 -0.46 -51.79 -12.46
N SER A 17 -1.59 -51.31 -12.98
CA SER A 17 -1.70 -49.97 -13.58
C SER A 17 -1.67 -48.91 -12.46
N LEU A 18 -0.54 -48.21 -12.35
CA LEU A 18 -0.41 -47.00 -11.55
C LEU A 18 -1.26 -45.90 -12.21
N PHE A 19 -2.49 -45.71 -11.75
CA PHE A 19 -3.22 -44.47 -11.98
C PHE A 19 -2.59 -43.40 -11.08
N SER A 20 -1.75 -42.58 -11.67
CA SER A 20 -1.34 -41.30 -11.08
C SER A 20 -2.57 -40.39 -11.01
N SER A 21 -3.15 -40.26 -9.81
CA SER A 21 -4.18 -39.27 -9.55
C SER A 21 -3.47 -37.91 -9.57
N ALA A 22 -3.57 -37.21 -10.70
CA ALA A 22 -3.28 -35.81 -10.74
C ALA A 22 -4.33 -35.12 -9.84
N THR A 23 -3.91 -34.72 -8.64
CA THR A 23 -4.67 -33.81 -7.79
C THR A 23 -4.74 -32.48 -8.54
N VAL A 24 -5.87 -32.22 -9.19
CA VAL A 24 -6.23 -30.86 -9.63
C VAL A 24 -6.31 -30.05 -8.34
N ASN A 25 -5.38 -29.14 -8.15
CA ASN A 25 -5.47 -28.13 -7.11
C ASN A 25 -6.73 -27.31 -7.44
N GLU A 26 -7.86 -27.58 -6.76
CA GLU A 26 -8.99 -26.68 -6.77
C GLU A 26 -8.48 -25.37 -6.14
N ALA A 27 -8.25 -24.38 -6.99
CA ALA A 27 -7.97 -23.03 -6.53
C ALA A 27 -9.15 -22.63 -5.63
N THR A 28 -8.88 -22.46 -4.36
CA THR A 28 -9.88 -22.01 -3.38
C THR A 28 -10.45 -20.69 -3.87
N ILE A 29 -11.71 -20.67 -4.25
CA ILE A 29 -12.41 -19.46 -4.68
C ILE A 29 -12.62 -18.62 -3.44
N HIS A 30 -11.83 -17.56 -3.28
CA HIS A 30 -12.03 -16.56 -2.24
C HIS A 30 -13.19 -15.64 -2.66
N SER A 31 -14.42 -16.08 -2.41
CA SER A 31 -15.61 -15.27 -2.67
C SER A 31 -15.97 -14.39 -1.49
N GLU A 32 -16.31 -13.14 -1.77
CA GLU A 32 -16.88 -12.19 -0.81
C GLU A 32 -18.22 -11.66 -1.31
N LYS A 33 -18.95 -11.03 -0.38
CA LYS A 33 -20.23 -10.38 -0.65
C LYS A 33 -20.23 -8.93 -0.20
N ILE A 34 -20.86 -8.06 -0.98
CA ILE A 34 -21.16 -6.66 -0.62
C ILE A 34 -22.56 -6.33 -1.15
N VAL A 35 -23.25 -5.40 -0.48
CA VAL A 35 -24.60 -5.02 -0.91
C VAL A 35 -24.60 -3.54 -1.30
N LEU A 36 -25.07 -3.26 -2.52
CA LEU A 36 -24.91 -1.97 -3.18
C LEU A 36 -26.25 -1.46 -3.71
N GLY A 37 -26.64 -0.25 -3.34
CA GLY A 37 -27.83 0.44 -3.85
C GLY A 37 -27.44 1.71 -4.59
N SER A 38 -27.84 1.80 -5.87
CA SER A 38 -27.51 2.91 -6.78
C SER A 38 -28.71 3.38 -7.59
N GLY A 39 -29.91 3.36 -7.01
CA GLY A 39 -31.18 3.65 -7.68
C GLY A 39 -31.93 2.35 -8.03
N CYS A 40 -32.51 2.29 -9.23
CA CYS A 40 -33.20 1.11 -9.72
C CYS A 40 -32.26 -0.10 -9.81
N PHE A 41 -32.57 -1.18 -9.10
CA PHE A 41 -31.72 -2.38 -9.03
C PHE A 41 -31.63 -3.18 -10.33
N TRP A 42 -32.55 -3.02 -11.31
CA TRP A 42 -32.48 -3.76 -12.57
C TRP A 42 -31.25 -3.43 -13.41
N GLY A 43 -30.92 -2.14 -13.51
CA GLY A 43 -29.71 -1.68 -14.22
C GLY A 43 -28.45 -2.00 -13.46
N ALA A 44 -28.50 -1.90 -12.12
CA ALA A 44 -27.38 -2.21 -11.25
C ALA A 44 -27.00 -3.70 -11.29
N GLU A 45 -27.97 -4.62 -11.17
CA GLU A 45 -27.79 -6.07 -11.30
C GLU A 45 -27.07 -6.42 -12.60
N LYS A 46 -27.63 -6.00 -13.76
CA LYS A 46 -27.02 -6.21 -15.07
C LYS A 46 -25.58 -5.66 -15.15
N GLY A 47 -25.35 -4.48 -14.57
CA GLY A 47 -24.03 -3.85 -14.57
C GLY A 47 -23.00 -4.69 -13.82
N TYR A 48 -23.35 -5.21 -12.65
CA TYR A 48 -22.45 -6.06 -11.87
C TYR A 48 -22.23 -7.43 -12.52
N GLU A 49 -23.27 -8.08 -13.06
CA GLU A 49 -23.15 -9.36 -13.78
C GLU A 49 -22.19 -9.29 -14.96
N ALA A 50 -22.07 -8.13 -15.60
CA ALA A 50 -21.16 -7.93 -16.73
C ALA A 50 -19.69 -7.83 -16.33
N LEU A 51 -19.36 -7.71 -15.04
CA LEU A 51 -17.99 -7.52 -14.55
C LEU A 51 -17.26 -8.87 -14.44
N PRO A 52 -16.09 -9.03 -15.10
CA PRO A 52 -15.26 -10.20 -14.88
C PRO A 52 -14.90 -10.37 -13.41
N GLY A 53 -15.17 -11.54 -12.85
CA GLY A 53 -14.92 -11.84 -11.44
C GLY A 53 -16.14 -11.72 -10.54
N VAL A 54 -17.23 -11.13 -10.99
CA VAL A 54 -18.55 -11.27 -10.33
C VAL A 54 -19.07 -12.67 -10.57
N ILE A 55 -19.45 -13.35 -9.51
CA ILE A 55 -19.97 -14.73 -9.52
C ILE A 55 -21.49 -14.72 -9.63
N ASP A 56 -22.11 -13.77 -8.90
CA ASP A 56 -23.57 -13.67 -8.83
C ASP A 56 -23.96 -12.24 -8.39
N ALA A 57 -25.07 -11.73 -8.89
CA ALA A 57 -25.64 -10.46 -8.49
C ALA A 57 -27.16 -10.63 -8.31
N VAL A 58 -27.66 -10.36 -7.12
CA VAL A 58 -29.03 -10.64 -6.73
C VAL A 58 -29.75 -9.37 -6.34
N SER A 59 -30.82 -8.99 -7.05
CA SER A 59 -31.68 -7.86 -6.71
C SER A 59 -32.42 -8.11 -5.39
N GLY A 60 -32.49 -7.10 -4.53
CA GLY A 60 -33.10 -7.23 -3.22
C GLY A 60 -33.40 -5.92 -2.49
N TYR A 61 -33.69 -6.06 -1.22
CA TYR A 61 -34.07 -4.96 -0.33
C TYR A 61 -33.23 -5.01 0.95
N ALA A 62 -32.76 -3.86 1.41
CA ALA A 62 -32.00 -3.77 2.67
C ALA A 62 -32.15 -2.41 3.35
N ASP A 63 -31.61 -2.26 4.56
CA ASP A 63 -31.53 -1.00 5.34
C ASP A 63 -32.89 -0.36 5.63
N GLY A 64 -33.90 -1.17 5.96
CA GLY A 64 -35.22 -0.70 6.40
C GLY A 64 -35.77 -1.50 7.56
N ASN A 65 -36.81 -0.98 8.21
CA ASN A 65 -37.36 -1.59 9.44
C ASN A 65 -38.36 -2.73 9.19
N GLY A 66 -38.78 -2.98 7.93
CA GLY A 66 -39.74 -4.04 7.62
C GLY A 66 -39.11 -5.42 7.62
N ILE A 67 -39.80 -6.42 8.20
CA ILE A 67 -39.27 -7.80 8.32
C ILE A 67 -39.52 -8.68 7.09
N ARG A 68 -40.33 -8.25 6.12
CA ARG A 68 -40.61 -8.92 4.84
C ARG A 68 -40.95 -7.86 3.79
N PRO A 69 -39.98 -7.09 3.32
CA PRO A 69 -40.22 -6.10 2.30
C PRO A 69 -40.69 -6.76 1.00
N THR A 70 -41.57 -6.09 0.29
CA THR A 70 -41.97 -6.42 -1.07
C THR A 70 -41.92 -5.16 -1.91
N TYR A 71 -41.79 -5.28 -3.23
CA TYR A 71 -41.80 -4.13 -4.13
C TYR A 71 -43.04 -3.24 -3.93
N ARG A 72 -44.22 -3.88 -3.81
CA ARG A 72 -45.47 -3.18 -3.54
C ARG A 72 -45.45 -2.38 -2.22
N GLU A 73 -44.77 -2.86 -1.20
CA GLU A 73 -44.69 -2.16 0.09
C GLU A 73 -43.73 -1.00 0.04
N ILE A 74 -42.50 -1.18 -0.48
CA ILE A 74 -41.48 -0.15 -0.48
C ILE A 74 -41.83 1.01 -1.42
N THR A 75 -42.62 0.76 -2.46
CA THR A 75 -43.05 1.77 -3.46
C THR A 75 -44.33 2.52 -3.08
N LYS A 76 -44.97 2.18 -1.96
CA LYS A 76 -46.15 2.94 -1.49
C LYS A 76 -45.82 4.41 -1.28
N LEU A 77 -46.75 5.27 -1.67
CA LEU A 77 -46.61 6.72 -1.57
C LEU A 77 -46.22 7.19 -0.14
N LYS A 78 -46.76 6.56 0.91
CA LYS A 78 -46.41 6.83 2.31
C LYS A 78 -44.93 6.54 2.64
N ASN A 79 -44.28 5.66 1.89
CA ASN A 79 -42.90 5.26 2.08
C ASN A 79 -41.91 6.08 1.23
N LYS A 80 -42.39 6.89 0.27
CA LYS A 80 -41.56 7.62 -0.68
C LYS A 80 -40.47 8.48 -0.01
N PHE A 81 -40.78 9.06 1.16
CA PHE A 81 -39.86 9.89 1.92
C PHE A 81 -39.62 9.37 3.34
N ASN A 82 -40.00 8.12 3.60
CA ASN A 82 -39.76 7.48 4.88
C ASN A 82 -38.30 7.02 4.99
N VAL A 83 -37.54 7.59 5.91
CA VAL A 83 -36.12 7.27 6.14
C VAL A 83 -35.89 5.81 6.59
N ASN A 84 -36.93 5.16 7.12
CA ASN A 84 -36.89 3.74 7.53
C ASN A 84 -37.38 2.78 6.43
N ASN A 85 -37.61 3.26 5.22
CA ASN A 85 -37.95 2.42 4.08
C ASN A 85 -36.74 1.61 3.62
N HIS A 86 -36.97 0.39 3.13
CA HIS A 86 -35.90 -0.37 2.49
C HIS A 86 -35.42 0.29 1.21
N ALA A 87 -34.12 0.21 0.94
CA ALA A 87 -33.53 0.55 -0.34
C ALA A 87 -33.65 -0.64 -1.30
N GLU A 88 -33.78 -0.34 -2.58
CA GLU A 88 -33.47 -1.28 -3.67
C GLU A 88 -31.95 -1.42 -3.72
N VAL A 89 -31.46 -2.65 -3.63
CA VAL A 89 -30.04 -2.99 -3.56
C VAL A 89 -29.75 -4.26 -4.36
N VAL A 90 -28.48 -4.46 -4.68
CA VAL A 90 -27.96 -5.69 -5.28
C VAL A 90 -26.94 -6.31 -4.33
N GLU A 91 -27.13 -7.56 -3.94
CA GLU A 91 -26.10 -8.35 -3.27
C GLU A 91 -25.15 -8.91 -4.34
N VAL A 92 -23.90 -8.45 -4.34
CA VAL A 92 -22.88 -8.86 -5.29
C VAL A 92 -21.95 -9.88 -4.63
N THR A 93 -21.89 -11.09 -5.18
CA THR A 93 -20.91 -12.12 -4.81
C THR A 93 -19.78 -12.11 -5.85
N TYR A 94 -18.55 -11.96 -5.42
CA TYR A 94 -17.40 -11.79 -6.33
C TYR A 94 -16.17 -12.56 -5.86
N ASN A 95 -15.31 -12.94 -6.81
CA ASN A 95 -14.02 -13.60 -6.56
C ASN A 95 -12.92 -12.54 -6.42
N LYS A 96 -12.41 -12.34 -5.21
CA LYS A 96 -11.34 -11.36 -4.91
C LYS A 96 -10.06 -11.56 -5.71
N ASN A 97 -9.80 -12.76 -6.19
CA ASN A 97 -8.64 -13.05 -7.02
C ASN A 97 -8.78 -12.55 -8.48
N ILE A 98 -10.00 -12.16 -8.90
CA ILE A 98 -10.29 -11.70 -10.26
C ILE A 98 -10.68 -10.22 -10.27
N ILE A 99 -11.54 -9.79 -9.34
CA ILE A 99 -11.96 -8.41 -9.19
C ILE A 99 -11.80 -7.97 -7.74
N SER A 100 -11.05 -6.91 -7.49
CA SER A 100 -10.91 -6.35 -6.15
C SER A 100 -12.19 -5.63 -5.70
N THR A 101 -12.40 -5.53 -4.40
CA THR A 101 -13.48 -4.73 -3.80
C THR A 101 -13.41 -3.28 -4.29
N GLU A 102 -12.23 -2.73 -4.44
CA GLU A 102 -11.99 -1.38 -4.95
C GLU A 102 -12.52 -1.22 -6.38
N LYS A 103 -12.16 -2.11 -7.32
CA LYS A 103 -12.67 -2.08 -8.71
C LYS A 103 -14.19 -2.20 -8.78
N LEU A 104 -14.78 -3.03 -7.93
CA LEU A 104 -16.23 -3.14 -7.83
C LEU A 104 -16.87 -1.83 -7.37
N LEU A 105 -16.27 -1.17 -6.37
CA LEU A 105 -16.73 0.14 -5.88
C LEU A 105 -16.48 1.28 -6.87
N MET A 106 -15.40 1.24 -7.64
CA MET A 106 -15.18 2.19 -8.74
C MET A 106 -16.33 2.10 -9.75
N HIS A 107 -16.71 0.88 -10.17
CA HIS A 107 -17.87 0.67 -11.03
C HIS A 107 -19.17 1.21 -10.41
N TYR A 108 -19.39 0.95 -9.10
CA TYR A 108 -20.54 1.46 -8.36
C TYR A 108 -20.65 2.99 -8.47
N PHE A 109 -19.57 3.72 -8.15
CA PHE A 109 -19.57 5.19 -8.19
C PHE A 109 -19.68 5.77 -9.61
N GLU A 110 -19.13 5.07 -10.60
CA GLU A 110 -19.19 5.48 -12.01
C GLU A 110 -20.53 5.19 -12.68
N SER A 111 -21.38 4.35 -12.08
CA SER A 111 -22.63 3.89 -12.68
C SER A 111 -23.86 4.73 -12.28
N HIS A 112 -23.74 5.66 -11.32
CA HIS A 112 -24.84 6.48 -10.85
C HIS A 112 -24.36 7.85 -10.36
N ASP A 113 -25.28 8.73 -9.96
CA ASP A 113 -24.94 10.01 -9.33
C ASP A 113 -25.01 9.88 -7.79
N PRO A 114 -23.86 9.71 -7.10
CA PRO A 114 -23.84 9.51 -5.66
C PRO A 114 -24.13 10.80 -4.86
N THR A 115 -24.29 11.94 -5.51
CA THR A 115 -24.61 13.23 -4.86
C THR A 115 -26.12 13.44 -4.64
N GLN A 116 -26.95 12.59 -5.28
CA GLN A 116 -28.40 12.70 -5.18
C GLN A 116 -28.94 12.06 -3.90
N ILE A 117 -29.74 12.82 -3.17
CA ILE A 117 -30.35 12.36 -1.92
C ILE A 117 -31.72 11.73 -2.20
N ASN A 118 -31.91 10.46 -1.81
CA ASN A 118 -33.16 9.73 -1.93
C ASN A 118 -33.78 9.74 -3.34
N ARG A 119 -32.94 9.69 -4.35
CA ARG A 119 -33.35 9.60 -5.75
C ARG A 119 -32.18 9.22 -6.65
N GLN A 120 -32.49 8.76 -7.86
CA GLN A 120 -31.57 8.73 -9.00
C GLN A 120 -32.32 9.18 -10.25
N GLY A 121 -31.92 10.34 -10.79
CA GLY A 121 -32.59 10.92 -11.94
C GLY A 121 -34.11 11.13 -11.71
N ASN A 122 -34.94 10.45 -12.48
CA ASN A 122 -36.40 10.52 -12.39
C ASN A 122 -36.97 9.56 -11.32
N ASP A 123 -36.19 8.62 -10.82
CA ASP A 123 -36.59 7.68 -9.79
C ASP A 123 -36.48 8.36 -8.41
N ILE A 124 -37.63 8.86 -7.91
CA ILE A 124 -37.71 9.69 -6.71
C ILE A 124 -38.31 8.88 -5.55
N GLY A 125 -37.54 8.66 -4.49
CA GLY A 125 -37.96 7.98 -3.26
C GLY A 125 -36.78 7.42 -2.49
N THR A 126 -36.97 7.20 -1.19
CA THR A 126 -35.92 6.66 -0.29
C THR A 126 -35.44 5.27 -0.67
N GLN A 127 -36.25 4.50 -1.43
CA GLN A 127 -35.86 3.22 -1.97
C GLN A 127 -34.74 3.32 -3.01
N TYR A 128 -34.57 4.47 -3.65
CA TYR A 128 -33.53 4.72 -4.68
C TYR A 128 -32.30 5.44 -4.18
N ARG A 129 -32.12 5.49 -2.84
CA ARG A 129 -30.94 6.15 -2.25
C ARG A 129 -29.65 5.41 -2.58
N SER A 130 -28.59 6.18 -2.74
CA SER A 130 -27.24 5.65 -2.85
C SER A 130 -26.80 5.09 -1.49
N ILE A 131 -26.41 3.81 -1.44
CA ILE A 131 -26.03 3.13 -0.20
C ILE A 131 -25.05 1.97 -0.46
N ILE A 132 -24.08 1.83 0.45
CA ILE A 132 -23.14 0.69 0.50
C ILE A 132 -23.29 0.02 1.86
N LEU A 133 -23.52 -1.29 1.85
CA LEU A 133 -23.63 -2.09 3.07
C LEU A 133 -22.50 -3.13 3.06
N TYR A 134 -21.52 -2.93 3.97
CA TYR A 134 -20.31 -3.73 4.04
C TYR A 134 -20.45 -4.92 5.02
N SER A 135 -19.70 -5.97 4.77
CA SER A 135 -19.71 -7.21 5.57
C SER A 135 -18.58 -7.30 6.59
N ASN A 136 -17.50 -6.52 6.43
CA ASN A 136 -16.31 -6.56 7.29
C ASN A 136 -15.55 -5.23 7.29
N GLU A 137 -14.62 -5.08 8.23
CA GLU A 137 -13.83 -3.85 8.40
C GLU A 137 -12.84 -3.60 7.24
N GLU A 138 -12.42 -4.62 6.52
CA GLU A 138 -11.59 -4.45 5.33
C GLU A 138 -12.38 -3.74 4.23
N GLN A 139 -13.60 -4.21 3.93
CA GLN A 139 -14.49 -3.54 2.97
C GLN A 139 -14.76 -2.10 3.37
N LYS A 140 -15.03 -1.83 4.67
CA LYS A 140 -15.27 -0.48 5.17
C LYS A 140 -14.11 0.47 4.83
N ARG A 141 -12.88 0.05 5.11
CA ARG A 141 -11.68 0.87 4.82
C ARG A 141 -11.51 1.14 3.32
N ILE A 142 -11.75 0.13 2.48
CA ILE A 142 -11.69 0.30 1.02
C ILE A 142 -12.77 1.29 0.56
N ILE A 143 -13.99 1.18 1.08
CA ILE A 143 -15.10 2.09 0.78
C ILE A 143 -14.72 3.53 1.13
N GLU A 144 -14.20 3.77 2.33
CA GLU A 144 -13.78 5.10 2.78
C GLU A 144 -12.74 5.72 1.85
N SER A 145 -11.76 4.94 1.40
CA SER A 145 -10.74 5.38 0.44
C SER A 145 -11.34 5.73 -0.93
N VAL A 146 -12.19 4.84 -1.48
CA VAL A 146 -12.82 5.05 -2.79
C VAL A 146 -13.76 6.26 -2.77
N VAL A 147 -14.55 6.43 -1.68
CA VAL A 147 -15.41 7.61 -1.49
C VAL A 147 -14.60 8.90 -1.51
N GLN A 148 -13.50 8.96 -0.78
CA GLN A 148 -12.63 10.15 -0.74
C GLN A 148 -12.08 10.47 -2.12
N THR A 149 -11.58 9.48 -2.84
CA THR A 149 -11.04 9.66 -4.19
C THR A 149 -12.10 10.16 -5.16
N PHE A 150 -13.28 9.51 -5.17
CA PHE A 150 -14.36 9.91 -6.09
C PHE A 150 -14.94 11.29 -5.75
N GLN A 151 -14.99 11.65 -4.45
CA GLN A 151 -15.40 13.00 -4.04
C GLN A 151 -14.54 14.09 -4.65
N ILE A 152 -13.23 13.88 -4.72
CA ILE A 152 -12.30 14.85 -5.34
C ILE A 152 -12.59 14.96 -6.84
N LEU A 153 -12.77 13.84 -7.53
CA LEU A 153 -13.09 13.82 -8.96
C LEU A 153 -14.41 14.54 -9.24
N LEU A 154 -15.44 14.27 -8.45
CA LEU A 154 -16.74 14.98 -8.55
C LEU A 154 -16.60 16.48 -8.31
N SER A 155 -15.84 16.88 -7.29
CA SER A 155 -15.64 18.30 -6.97
C SER A 155 -14.91 19.05 -8.08
N ASN A 156 -13.94 18.42 -8.75
CA ASN A 156 -13.23 18.98 -9.89
C ASN A 156 -14.16 19.22 -11.10
N GLU A 157 -15.18 18.39 -11.25
CA GLU A 157 -16.22 18.52 -12.30
C GLU A 157 -17.44 19.33 -11.86
N GLY A 158 -17.38 19.96 -10.68
CA GLY A 158 -18.43 20.86 -10.17
C GLY A 158 -19.64 20.18 -9.53
N TYR A 159 -19.54 18.87 -9.23
CA TYR A 159 -20.59 18.14 -8.51
C TYR A 159 -20.55 18.42 -6.99
N GLY A 160 -21.66 18.11 -6.32
CA GLY A 160 -21.81 18.26 -4.87
C GLY A 160 -21.11 17.17 -4.04
N VAL A 161 -21.46 17.17 -2.75
CA VAL A 161 -20.93 16.17 -1.80
C VAL A 161 -21.61 14.83 -2.03
N ILE A 162 -20.85 13.74 -1.94
CA ILE A 162 -21.37 12.37 -1.97
C ILE A 162 -22.36 12.17 -0.82
N ALA A 163 -23.58 11.78 -1.17
CA ALA A 163 -24.68 11.49 -0.24
C ALA A 163 -24.83 9.98 0.06
N THR A 164 -23.96 9.15 -0.47
CA THR A 164 -23.97 7.69 -0.28
C THR A 164 -23.89 7.33 1.22
N SER A 165 -24.86 6.58 1.71
CA SER A 165 -24.85 6.05 3.07
C SER A 165 -23.96 4.81 3.15
N VAL A 166 -23.03 4.78 4.11
CA VAL A 166 -22.13 3.62 4.32
C VAL A 166 -22.40 3.03 5.69
N LYS A 167 -22.82 1.77 5.73
CA LYS A 167 -23.22 1.07 6.98
C LYS A 167 -22.81 -0.41 6.95
N PRO A 168 -22.69 -1.08 8.11
CA PRO A 168 -22.61 -2.54 8.11
C PRO A 168 -23.93 -3.15 7.61
N ILE A 169 -23.84 -4.29 6.91
CA ILE A 169 -25.02 -5.06 6.50
C ILE A 169 -25.64 -5.71 7.72
N GLU A 170 -26.93 -5.47 7.98
CA GLU A 170 -27.68 -6.17 8.99
C GLU A 170 -28.45 -7.34 8.37
N LYS A 171 -29.16 -7.07 7.30
CA LYS A 171 -29.98 -8.08 6.62
C LYS A 171 -30.26 -7.70 5.17
N PHE A 172 -30.17 -8.71 4.31
CA PHE A 172 -30.57 -8.66 2.90
C PHE A 172 -31.84 -9.51 2.72
N TYR A 173 -32.76 -9.02 1.92
CA TYR A 173 -33.97 -9.71 1.50
C TYR A 173 -34.00 -9.77 -0.03
N MET A 174 -33.93 -10.99 -0.58
CA MET A 174 -34.05 -11.17 -2.02
C MET A 174 -35.38 -10.63 -2.53
N ALA A 175 -35.38 -9.89 -3.61
CA ALA A 175 -36.57 -9.42 -4.27
C ALA A 175 -37.30 -10.56 -4.98
N GLU A 176 -38.52 -10.29 -5.39
CA GLU A 176 -39.40 -11.25 -6.07
C GLU A 176 -38.76 -11.72 -7.39
N ASN A 177 -39.02 -12.99 -7.78
CA ASN A 177 -38.37 -13.62 -8.93
C ASN A 177 -38.53 -12.87 -10.28
N TYR A 178 -39.57 -12.06 -10.41
CA TYR A 178 -39.77 -11.25 -11.61
C TYR A 178 -38.83 -10.03 -11.70
N HIS A 179 -38.15 -9.70 -10.61
CA HIS A 179 -37.12 -8.66 -10.59
C HIS A 179 -35.72 -9.19 -10.93
N GLN A 180 -35.43 -10.46 -10.66
CA GLN A 180 -34.12 -11.07 -10.96
C GLN A 180 -33.90 -11.14 -12.46
N ASP A 181 -32.70 -10.77 -12.93
CA ASP A 181 -32.29 -10.72 -14.36
C ASP A 181 -33.30 -9.93 -15.22
N TYR A 182 -33.91 -8.89 -14.64
CA TYR A 182 -35.03 -8.19 -15.33
C TYR A 182 -34.64 -7.68 -16.70
N ILE A 183 -33.50 -7.02 -16.86
CA ILE A 183 -33.04 -6.47 -18.13
C ILE A 183 -32.62 -7.57 -19.12
N ALA A 184 -32.06 -8.68 -18.65
CA ALA A 184 -31.78 -9.84 -19.51
C ALA A 184 -33.05 -10.45 -20.07
N LYS A 185 -34.11 -10.55 -19.24
CA LYS A 185 -35.45 -11.06 -19.63
C LYS A 185 -36.25 -10.03 -20.46
N ASN A 186 -35.97 -8.72 -20.27
CA ASN A 186 -36.67 -7.62 -20.91
C ASN A 186 -35.66 -6.63 -21.54
N PRO A 187 -35.06 -6.92 -22.70
CA PRO A 187 -34.00 -6.13 -23.29
C PRO A 187 -34.35 -4.65 -23.57
N ASN A 188 -35.63 -4.36 -23.74
CA ASN A 188 -36.17 -3.00 -23.91
C ASN A 188 -36.73 -2.41 -22.59
N GLY A 189 -36.43 -3.03 -21.44
CA GLY A 189 -36.88 -2.59 -20.13
C GLY A 189 -36.30 -1.24 -19.74
N TYR A 190 -36.93 -0.58 -18.76
CA TYR A 190 -36.46 0.70 -18.24
C TYR A 190 -35.08 0.53 -17.58
N CYS A 191 -34.09 1.21 -18.12
CA CYS A 191 -32.71 1.20 -17.61
C CYS A 191 -32.01 2.52 -18.03
N PRO A 192 -32.39 3.65 -17.43
CA PRO A 192 -31.75 4.94 -17.73
C PRO A 192 -30.32 5.00 -17.15
N ASP A 193 -29.45 5.66 -17.88
CA ASP A 193 -28.14 6.03 -17.38
C ASP A 193 -28.28 7.23 -16.42
N HIS A 194 -27.90 7.05 -15.18
CA HIS A 194 -27.90 8.08 -14.14
C HIS A 194 -26.49 8.48 -13.72
N SER A 195 -25.46 8.04 -14.43
CA SER A 195 -24.07 8.36 -14.12
C SER A 195 -23.78 9.85 -14.24
N THR A 196 -22.83 10.33 -13.45
CA THR A 196 -22.32 11.71 -13.57
C THR A 196 -21.44 11.90 -14.81
N GLY A 197 -21.00 10.80 -15.46
CA GLY A 197 -19.97 10.80 -16.48
C GLY A 197 -18.54 10.94 -15.92
N VAL A 198 -18.39 11.25 -14.64
CA VAL A 198 -17.11 11.27 -13.97
C VAL A 198 -16.58 9.84 -13.86
N LYS A 199 -15.30 9.66 -14.20
CA LYS A 199 -14.63 8.35 -14.17
C LYS A 199 -13.40 8.44 -13.29
N PHE A 200 -13.13 7.37 -12.55
CA PHE A 200 -11.76 7.16 -12.11
C PHE A 200 -10.88 7.18 -13.36
N ALA A 201 -9.68 7.79 -13.27
CA ALA A 201 -8.80 7.78 -14.41
C ALA A 201 -8.78 6.36 -15.01
N LYS A 202 -9.03 6.24 -16.32
CA LYS A 202 -8.81 4.95 -16.97
C LYS A 202 -7.38 4.58 -16.60
N THR A 203 -7.22 3.58 -15.75
CA THR A 203 -5.98 2.83 -15.76
C THR A 203 -5.86 2.41 -17.21
N ASN A 204 -5.08 3.16 -17.99
CA ASN A 204 -4.69 2.69 -19.31
C ASN A 204 -4.36 1.23 -19.06
N GLU A 205 -4.90 0.35 -19.93
CA GLU A 205 -4.53 -1.07 -19.96
C GLU A 205 -3.07 -1.11 -19.62
N ALA A 206 -2.73 -1.74 -18.50
CA ALA A 206 -1.47 -1.56 -17.86
C ALA A 206 -0.39 -1.54 -18.95
N SER A 207 0.15 -0.37 -19.26
CA SER A 207 1.47 -0.38 -19.86
C SER A 207 2.24 -1.22 -18.86
N LEU A 208 2.60 -2.44 -19.23
CA LEU A 208 3.32 -3.37 -18.38
C LEU A 208 4.51 -2.57 -17.88
N ILE A 209 4.38 -2.03 -16.66
CA ILE A 209 5.49 -1.30 -16.08
C ILE A 209 6.54 -2.36 -15.87
N ASP A 210 7.66 -2.17 -16.52
CA ASP A 210 8.79 -3.07 -16.35
C ASP A 210 9.29 -2.97 -14.90
N ASN A 211 8.97 -3.97 -14.10
CA ASN A 211 9.46 -4.11 -12.73
C ASN A 211 10.76 -4.91 -12.67
N SER A 212 11.42 -5.21 -13.79
CA SER A 212 12.65 -6.01 -13.82
C SER A 212 13.78 -5.41 -12.97
N GLU A 213 13.85 -4.08 -12.88
CA GLU A 213 14.79 -3.40 -11.99
C GLU A 213 14.48 -3.59 -10.49
N LEU A 214 13.22 -3.83 -10.16
CA LEU A 214 12.78 -4.07 -8.77
C LEU A 214 13.15 -5.47 -8.29
N LEU A 215 13.41 -6.39 -9.22
CA LEU A 215 13.82 -7.77 -8.92
C LEU A 215 15.29 -7.88 -8.51
N LYS A 216 16.04 -6.77 -8.44
CA LYS A 216 17.49 -6.78 -8.14
C LYS A 216 17.83 -5.83 -6.99
N GLY A 217 18.51 -6.38 -5.98
CA GLY A 217 19.01 -5.62 -4.84
C GLY A 217 17.90 -5.04 -3.97
N LYS A 218 18.27 -4.06 -3.15
CA LYS A 218 17.37 -3.37 -2.22
C LYS A 218 16.67 -2.20 -2.92
N LYS A 219 15.36 -2.07 -2.71
CA LYS A 219 14.51 -0.98 -3.24
C LYS A 219 13.51 -0.54 -2.19
N ILE A 220 13.10 0.72 -2.26
CA ILE A 220 11.97 1.24 -1.50
C ILE A 220 10.88 1.59 -2.50
N ILE A 221 9.69 1.03 -2.34
CA ILE A 221 8.53 1.38 -3.16
C ILE A 221 7.56 2.18 -2.31
N VAL A 222 7.15 3.33 -2.82
CA VAL A 222 6.07 4.13 -2.23
C VAL A 222 4.82 3.92 -3.05
N ILE A 223 3.82 3.27 -2.46
CA ILE A 223 2.51 3.12 -3.08
C ILE A 223 1.73 4.39 -2.84
N GLU A 224 1.38 5.05 -3.93
CA GLU A 224 0.59 6.27 -3.95
C GLU A 224 -0.87 5.99 -4.30
N ALA A 225 -1.75 6.92 -3.98
CA ALA A 225 -3.12 6.93 -4.49
C ALA A 225 -3.13 7.43 -5.94
N GLU A 226 -4.05 6.93 -6.75
CA GLU A 226 -4.28 7.42 -8.12
C GLU A 226 -4.87 8.84 -8.16
N GLY A 227 -5.15 9.44 -7.01
CA GLY A 227 -5.67 10.78 -6.83
C GLY A 227 -4.87 11.60 -5.82
N PHE A 228 -5.48 12.69 -5.32
CA PHE A 228 -4.85 13.54 -4.32
C PHE A 228 -4.65 12.80 -2.99
N CYS A 229 -3.40 12.69 -2.57
CA CYS A 229 -3.01 12.06 -1.31
C CYS A 229 -2.18 13.04 -0.47
N PRO A 230 -2.78 13.75 0.49
CA PRO A 230 -2.06 14.72 1.31
C PRO A 230 -0.89 14.12 2.09
N TYR A 231 -1.03 12.86 2.51
CA TYR A 231 0.03 12.16 3.23
C TYR A 231 1.16 11.69 2.31
N CYS A 232 0.86 11.35 1.03
CA CYS A 232 1.87 11.07 0.03
C CYS A 232 2.69 12.31 -0.30
N GLU A 233 2.01 13.46 -0.52
CA GLU A 233 2.68 14.74 -0.73
C GLU A 233 3.55 15.15 0.47
N LYS A 234 3.01 14.98 1.69
CA LYS A 234 3.76 15.25 2.92
C LYS A 234 5.00 14.34 3.04
N PHE A 235 4.91 13.08 2.63
CA PHE A 235 6.04 12.17 2.62
C PHE A 235 7.08 12.59 1.58
N ASN A 236 6.65 12.95 0.37
CA ASN A 236 7.52 13.47 -0.67
C ASN A 236 8.30 14.71 -0.20
N VAL A 237 7.61 15.71 0.34
CA VAL A 237 8.23 16.98 0.77
C VAL A 237 9.18 16.77 1.94
N ASN A 238 8.77 15.99 2.95
CA ASN A 238 9.54 15.88 4.19
C ASN A 238 10.64 14.83 4.14
N VAL A 239 10.51 13.81 3.30
CA VAL A 239 11.43 12.67 3.25
C VAL A 239 12.11 12.57 1.89
N VAL A 240 11.34 12.32 0.82
CA VAL A 240 11.91 11.94 -0.49
C VAL A 240 12.75 13.06 -1.11
N ASN A 241 12.28 14.31 -1.05
CA ASN A 241 13.01 15.46 -1.58
C ASN A 241 14.34 15.74 -0.88
N ASN A 242 14.56 15.18 0.31
CA ASN A 242 15.78 15.33 1.10
C ASN A 242 16.62 14.04 1.13
N TYR A 243 16.23 13.02 0.37
CA TYR A 243 16.88 11.73 0.32
C TYR A 243 17.78 11.61 -0.93
N ASP A 244 19.09 11.44 -0.73
CA ASP A 244 20.12 11.20 -1.76
C ASP A 244 20.90 9.91 -1.46
N GLY A 245 20.23 8.95 -0.81
CA GLY A 245 20.82 7.65 -0.45
C GLY A 245 20.94 6.71 -1.65
N ASP A 246 21.67 5.64 -1.48
CA ASP A 246 22.00 4.66 -2.52
C ASP A 246 20.87 3.64 -2.82
N ILE A 247 19.88 3.49 -1.92
CA ILE A 247 18.72 2.62 -2.16
C ILE A 247 17.64 3.43 -2.90
N PRO A 248 17.32 3.09 -4.16
CA PRO A 248 16.33 3.86 -4.92
C PRO A 248 14.95 3.86 -4.26
N VAL A 249 14.32 5.05 -4.24
CA VAL A 249 12.91 5.22 -3.90
C VAL A 249 12.11 5.32 -5.18
N ILE A 250 11.14 4.43 -5.37
CA ILE A 250 10.38 4.28 -6.61
C ILE A 250 8.89 4.35 -6.26
N PHE A 251 8.16 5.13 -7.05
CA PHE A 251 6.71 5.28 -6.87
C PHE A 251 5.94 4.31 -7.75
N ARG A 252 4.87 3.73 -7.19
CA ARG A 252 3.96 2.82 -7.88
C ARG A 252 2.54 3.03 -7.37
N PHE A 253 1.58 2.68 -8.20
CA PHE A 253 0.22 2.43 -7.74
C PHE A 253 0.07 0.95 -7.36
N ALA A 254 -0.91 0.64 -6.51
CA ALA A 254 -1.10 -0.72 -6.00
C ALA A 254 -1.26 -1.78 -7.11
N HIS A 255 -1.87 -1.41 -8.26
CA HIS A 255 -2.05 -2.31 -9.40
C HIS A 255 -0.78 -2.51 -10.26
N GLN A 256 0.32 -1.80 -9.98
CA GLN A 256 1.57 -1.83 -10.75
C GLN A 256 2.64 -2.74 -10.13
N LEU A 257 2.27 -3.63 -9.22
CA LEU A 257 3.19 -4.48 -8.46
C LEU A 257 3.36 -5.88 -9.07
N GLU A 258 2.91 -6.10 -10.30
CA GLU A 258 2.99 -7.41 -10.96
C GLU A 258 4.44 -7.92 -11.01
N GLY A 259 4.61 -9.20 -10.68
CA GLY A 259 5.92 -9.86 -10.64
C GLY A 259 6.70 -9.66 -9.33
N LEU A 260 6.17 -8.91 -8.36
CA LEU A 260 6.74 -8.73 -7.03
C LEU A 260 6.03 -9.62 -6.00
N GLU A 261 6.78 -10.08 -5.00
CA GLU A 261 6.25 -10.83 -3.86
C GLU A 261 5.93 -9.85 -2.72
N ILE A 262 4.68 -9.37 -2.66
CA ILE A 262 4.20 -8.42 -1.66
C ILE A 262 3.20 -9.12 -0.74
N ASP A 263 3.50 -9.12 0.55
CA ASP A 263 2.66 -9.75 1.59
C ASP A 263 1.75 -8.72 2.30
N SER A 264 2.18 -7.46 2.35
CA SER A 264 1.45 -6.40 3.05
C SER A 264 0.31 -5.83 2.21
N PRO A 265 -0.80 -5.43 2.85
CA PRO A 265 -1.87 -4.72 2.16
C PRO A 265 -1.39 -3.37 1.61
N THR A 266 -1.77 -3.04 0.37
CA THR A 266 -1.36 -1.81 -0.34
C THR A 266 -2.50 -0.80 -0.51
N TRP A 267 -3.60 -0.98 0.22
CA TRP A 267 -4.79 -0.13 0.14
C TRP A 267 -4.66 1.21 0.89
N ALA A 268 -3.75 1.30 1.87
CA ALA A 268 -3.49 2.57 2.56
C ALA A 268 -2.39 3.34 1.84
N THR A 269 -2.57 4.64 1.62
CA THR A 269 -1.57 5.48 0.94
C THR A 269 -1.09 6.64 1.81
N PRO A 270 0.22 6.86 1.85
CA PRO A 270 1.25 6.04 1.23
C PRO A 270 1.42 4.68 1.94
N THR A 271 1.71 3.61 1.21
CA THR A 271 2.32 2.41 1.80
C THR A 271 3.78 2.37 1.34
N ILE A 272 4.70 2.21 2.28
CA ILE A 272 6.13 2.21 2.03
C ILE A 272 6.63 0.78 2.17
N LEU A 273 7.02 0.18 1.04
CA LEU A 273 7.50 -1.20 0.96
C LEU A 273 9.03 -1.20 0.90
N PHE A 274 9.67 -2.03 1.70
CA PHE A 274 11.10 -2.28 1.67
C PHE A 274 11.34 -3.65 1.04
N LEU A 275 11.87 -3.67 -0.18
CA LEU A 275 12.05 -4.87 -0.98
C LEU A 275 13.52 -5.25 -1.15
N GLU A 276 13.80 -6.55 -1.13
CA GLU A 276 15.07 -7.11 -1.54
C GLU A 276 14.84 -8.18 -2.62
N ASN A 277 15.42 -7.97 -3.80
CA ASN A 277 15.28 -8.85 -4.97
C ASN A 277 13.81 -9.14 -5.35
N GLY A 278 12.96 -8.12 -5.30
CA GLY A 278 11.54 -8.19 -5.66
C GLY A 278 10.62 -8.76 -4.59
N LYS A 279 11.16 -9.12 -3.44
CA LYS A 279 10.41 -9.66 -2.31
C LYS A 279 10.32 -8.65 -1.18
N GLU A 280 9.13 -8.51 -0.59
CA GLU A 280 8.94 -7.70 0.60
C GLU A 280 9.73 -8.25 1.78
N VAL A 281 10.52 -7.36 2.42
CA VAL A 281 11.18 -7.62 3.70
C VAL A 281 10.27 -7.16 4.83
N PHE A 282 9.71 -5.98 4.71
CA PHE A 282 8.64 -5.42 5.55
C PHE A 282 8.02 -4.20 4.87
N ALA A 283 6.90 -3.73 5.41
CA ALA A 283 6.21 -2.54 4.96
C ALA A 283 5.72 -1.67 6.11
N HIS A 284 5.45 -0.40 5.80
CA HIS A 284 4.74 0.52 6.68
C HIS A 284 3.56 1.14 5.94
N GLN A 285 2.38 1.09 6.57
CA GLN A 285 1.17 1.72 6.05
C GLN A 285 0.98 3.11 6.67
N GLY A 286 0.76 4.10 5.84
CA GLY A 286 0.60 5.47 6.25
C GLY A 286 1.88 6.30 6.19
N TYR A 287 1.77 7.55 6.62
CA TYR A 287 2.88 8.51 6.61
C TYR A 287 3.94 8.16 7.66
N LEU A 288 5.20 8.07 7.24
CA LEU A 288 6.37 8.07 8.10
C LEU A 288 6.96 9.48 8.15
N ASN A 289 7.22 10.00 9.35
CA ASN A 289 8.03 11.21 9.46
C ASN A 289 9.52 10.91 9.16
N PRO A 290 10.37 11.90 8.92
CA PRO A 290 11.78 11.67 8.56
C PRO A 290 12.51 10.74 9.53
N LYS A 291 12.34 10.93 10.82
CA LYS A 291 13.00 10.10 11.85
C LYS A 291 12.56 8.63 11.78
N GLU A 292 11.26 8.39 11.67
CA GLU A 292 10.69 7.04 11.54
C GLU A 292 11.14 6.37 10.24
N PHE A 293 11.16 7.13 9.14
CA PHE A 293 11.64 6.64 7.86
C PHE A 293 13.11 6.22 7.93
N TYR A 294 13.99 7.08 8.45
CA TYR A 294 15.41 6.74 8.52
C TYR A 294 15.70 5.62 9.53
N GLN A 295 14.89 5.44 10.56
CA GLN A 295 14.99 4.29 11.46
C GLN A 295 14.62 2.99 10.72
N ALA A 296 13.53 2.99 9.95
CA ALA A 296 13.13 1.86 9.12
C ALA A 296 14.16 1.55 8.03
N LEU A 297 14.65 2.59 7.33
CA LEU A 297 15.71 2.47 6.35
C LEU A 297 17.01 1.94 6.96
N GLY A 298 17.37 2.41 8.14
CA GLY A 298 18.54 1.93 8.89
C GLY A 298 18.46 0.44 9.17
N TYR A 299 17.33 -0.03 9.67
CA TYR A 299 17.08 -1.46 9.85
C TYR A 299 17.20 -2.24 8.52
N PHE A 300 16.58 -1.73 7.46
CA PHE A 300 16.61 -2.35 6.13
C PHE A 300 18.01 -2.36 5.52
N LYS A 301 18.74 -1.24 5.55
CA LYS A 301 20.06 -1.10 4.92
C LYS A 301 21.15 -1.79 5.72
N LEU A 302 21.17 -1.57 7.02
CA LEU A 302 22.28 -1.93 7.90
C LEU A 302 22.05 -3.26 8.65
N GLY A 303 20.81 -3.69 8.81
CA GLY A 303 20.46 -4.89 9.58
C GLY A 303 20.96 -4.81 11.01
N ASP A 304 21.37 -5.95 11.57
CA ASP A 304 21.96 -6.08 12.92
C ASP A 304 23.49 -5.86 12.88
N SER A 305 23.93 -4.72 12.36
CA SER A 305 25.34 -4.40 12.19
C SER A 305 25.85 -3.38 13.22
N GLU A 306 27.19 -3.28 13.33
CA GLU A 306 27.85 -2.24 14.14
C GLU A 306 27.40 -0.83 13.70
N ALA A 307 27.23 -0.59 12.40
CA ALA A 307 26.76 0.69 11.88
C ALA A 307 25.35 1.03 12.37
N TYR A 308 24.43 0.04 12.45
CA TYR A 308 23.09 0.25 13.01
C TYR A 308 23.15 0.60 14.50
N ARG A 309 23.97 -0.16 15.27
CA ARG A 309 24.18 0.09 16.69
C ARG A 309 24.75 1.47 16.96
N VAL A 310 25.70 1.94 16.14
CA VAL A 310 26.26 3.30 16.25
C VAL A 310 25.20 4.33 15.89
N ALA A 311 24.49 4.18 14.78
CA ALA A 311 23.51 5.16 14.28
C ALA A 311 22.33 5.39 15.24
N PHE A 312 21.77 4.30 15.82
CA PHE A 312 20.49 4.35 16.53
C PHE A 312 20.57 4.02 18.03
N GLU A 313 21.57 3.28 18.46
CA GLU A 313 21.71 2.85 19.85
C GLU A 313 22.84 3.57 20.60
N LYS A 314 23.30 4.72 20.06
CA LYS A 314 24.40 5.53 20.63
C LYS A 314 25.69 4.74 20.84
N GLY A 315 25.96 3.80 19.93
CA GLY A 315 27.23 3.07 19.93
C GLY A 315 28.40 3.96 19.56
N THR A 316 29.58 3.42 19.68
CA THR A 316 30.83 4.07 19.26
C THR A 316 31.66 3.07 18.54
N ASP A 317 32.22 3.42 17.39
CA ASP A 317 33.15 2.58 16.63
C ASP A 317 34.36 2.17 17.49
N ALA A 318 34.85 0.97 17.24
CA ALA A 318 36.17 0.59 17.75
C ALA A 318 37.24 1.55 17.19
N ARG A 319 38.25 1.86 18.01
CA ARG A 319 39.39 2.65 17.53
C ARG A 319 40.07 1.93 16.38
N PHE A 320 40.41 2.67 15.31
CA PHE A 320 41.06 2.11 14.11
C PHE A 320 40.21 1.00 13.47
N CYS A 321 38.87 1.14 13.48
CA CYS A 321 37.98 0.22 12.80
C CYS A 321 38.29 0.15 11.29
N LYS A 322 37.76 -0.85 10.62
CA LYS A 322 38.00 -1.06 9.17
C LYS A 322 37.64 0.17 8.33
N GLU A 323 36.51 0.80 8.62
CA GLU A 323 36.02 2.00 7.92
C GLU A 323 36.94 3.20 8.18
N TYR A 324 37.45 3.37 9.41
CA TYR A 324 38.46 4.39 9.70
C TYR A 324 39.71 4.20 8.83
N GLU A 325 40.24 2.97 8.74
CA GLU A 325 41.43 2.68 7.93
C GLU A 325 41.22 2.96 6.44
N ILE A 326 39.99 2.74 5.93
CA ILE A 326 39.63 3.07 4.54
C ILE A 326 39.52 4.58 4.34
N PHE A 327 38.95 5.30 5.31
CA PHE A 327 38.58 6.71 5.11
C PHE A 327 39.65 7.71 5.55
N LYS A 328 40.60 7.35 6.41
CA LYS A 328 41.61 8.27 6.96
C LYS A 328 42.46 8.96 5.89
N ASP A 329 42.70 8.31 4.76
CA ASP A 329 43.58 8.78 3.69
C ASP A 329 42.83 8.96 2.32
N THR A 330 41.50 9.07 2.34
CA THR A 330 40.71 9.31 1.13
C THR A 330 41.13 10.62 0.46
N PRO A 331 41.05 10.71 -0.89
CA PRO A 331 41.38 11.92 -1.64
C PRO A 331 40.39 13.07 -1.35
N ASP A 332 40.51 14.18 -2.11
CA ASP A 332 39.56 15.30 -1.98
C ASP A 332 38.11 14.85 -2.24
N GLY A 333 37.21 15.20 -1.31
CA GLY A 333 35.82 14.77 -1.39
C GLY A 333 35.01 15.14 -0.14
N ILE A 334 33.86 14.52 -0.04
CA ILE A 334 32.87 14.78 1.00
C ILE A 334 32.48 13.47 1.67
N PHE A 335 32.42 13.47 2.98
CA PHE A 335 31.79 12.42 3.76
C PHE A 335 30.30 12.72 3.88
N VAL A 336 29.49 11.76 3.51
CA VAL A 336 28.04 11.88 3.51
C VAL A 336 27.43 10.93 4.55
N ASP A 337 26.23 11.25 4.97
CA ASP A 337 25.38 10.41 5.82
C ASP A 337 25.07 9.08 5.10
N LYS A 338 25.37 7.98 5.75
CA LYS A 338 25.24 6.64 5.15
C LYS A 338 23.81 6.25 4.80
N LEU A 339 22.81 6.84 5.44
CA LEU A 339 21.41 6.55 5.15
C LEU A 339 20.81 7.52 4.14
N SER A 340 21.01 8.82 4.38
CA SER A 340 20.36 9.85 3.58
C SER A 340 21.16 10.31 2.37
N GLY A 341 22.47 10.04 2.33
CA GLY A 341 23.38 10.57 1.31
C GLY A 341 23.71 12.06 1.49
N ALA A 342 23.15 12.71 2.51
CA ALA A 342 23.35 14.14 2.78
C ALA A 342 24.81 14.47 3.13
N PRO A 343 25.38 15.56 2.61
CA PRO A 343 26.77 15.95 2.89
C PRO A 343 26.94 16.36 4.36
N LEU A 344 27.99 15.86 5.02
CA LEU A 344 28.26 16.09 6.43
C LEU A 344 29.59 16.78 6.70
N PHE A 345 30.68 16.26 6.12
CA PHE A 345 32.05 16.77 6.38
C PHE A 345 32.87 16.82 5.09
N ASP A 346 33.66 17.87 4.93
CA ASP A 346 34.60 18.02 3.81
C ASP A 346 35.99 17.49 4.23
N THR A 347 36.69 16.80 3.32
CA THR A 347 38.08 16.35 3.54
C THR A 347 39.06 17.50 3.83
N LYS A 348 38.75 18.73 3.38
CA LYS A 348 39.54 19.94 3.66
C LYS A 348 39.61 20.28 5.14
N ASP A 349 38.60 19.90 5.91
CA ASP A 349 38.49 20.15 7.34
C ASP A 349 38.94 18.94 8.19
N ARG A 350 39.35 17.82 7.51
CA ARG A 350 39.85 16.61 8.18
C ARG A 350 41.30 16.81 8.67
N PHE A 351 41.57 16.24 9.83
CA PHE A 351 42.93 16.20 10.38
C PHE A 351 43.16 14.88 11.14
N ASN A 352 44.45 14.52 11.30
CA ASN A 352 44.81 13.35 12.10
C ASN A 352 44.91 13.73 13.57
N SER A 353 43.97 13.29 14.37
CA SER A 353 43.95 13.49 15.83
C SER A 353 44.71 12.41 16.62
N SER A 354 45.19 11.38 15.96
CA SER A 354 45.82 10.17 16.57
C SER A 354 44.89 9.41 17.55
N THR A 355 43.61 9.70 17.56
CA THR A 355 42.63 9.06 18.47
C THR A 355 42.07 7.72 17.93
N GLY A 356 42.23 7.47 16.64
CA GLY A 356 41.67 6.28 15.96
C GLY A 356 40.23 6.46 15.48
N TRP A 357 39.71 7.71 15.46
CA TRP A 357 38.45 8.10 14.86
C TRP A 357 38.66 9.23 13.84
N LEU A 358 37.79 9.32 12.85
CA LEU A 358 37.80 10.44 11.91
C LEU A 358 37.61 11.77 12.67
N SER A 359 38.42 12.74 12.36
CA SER A 359 38.39 14.02 13.06
C SER A 359 38.36 15.18 12.08
N PHE A 360 37.44 16.14 12.35
CA PHE A 360 37.20 17.32 11.52
C PHE A 360 37.20 18.58 12.41
N THR A 361 37.59 19.72 11.84
CA THR A 361 37.55 21.01 12.53
C THR A 361 36.18 21.66 12.50
N ARG A 362 35.35 21.30 11.49
CA ARG A 362 33.95 21.75 11.34
C ARG A 362 33.16 20.82 10.45
N PRO A 363 31.82 20.77 10.58
CA PRO A 363 30.93 20.17 9.63
C PRO A 363 30.63 21.10 8.46
N ILE A 364 29.96 20.59 7.40
CA ILE A 364 29.31 21.42 6.40
C ILE A 364 28.17 22.18 7.09
N GLU A 365 28.00 23.44 6.75
CA GLU A 365 27.02 24.31 7.40
C GLU A 365 25.61 23.77 7.30
N GLY A 366 24.88 23.69 8.41
CA GLY A 366 23.50 23.19 8.49
C GLY A 366 23.34 21.67 8.39
N SER A 367 24.44 20.90 8.26
CA SER A 367 24.37 19.44 8.07
C SER A 367 24.20 18.65 9.36
N VAL A 368 24.64 19.20 10.47
CA VAL A 368 24.59 18.54 11.78
C VAL A 368 24.00 19.44 12.85
N TYR A 369 23.48 18.84 13.90
CA TYR A 369 23.10 19.55 15.13
C TYR A 369 23.72 18.86 16.35
N SER A 370 23.77 19.58 17.46
CA SER A 370 24.37 19.09 18.70
C SER A 370 23.34 19.00 19.81
N MET A 371 23.55 18.05 20.72
CA MET A 371 22.75 17.88 21.91
C MET A 371 23.61 17.37 23.09
N PRO A 372 23.20 17.64 24.35
CA PRO A 372 23.91 17.12 25.52
C PRO A 372 23.83 15.57 25.56
N ASP A 373 24.97 14.92 25.82
CA ASP A 373 25.06 13.51 26.11
C ASP A 373 25.64 13.28 27.50
N ASN A 374 24.81 12.76 28.40
CA ASN A 374 25.18 12.42 29.76
C ASN A 374 25.29 10.90 30.01
N SER A 375 25.36 10.12 28.95
CA SER A 375 25.47 8.66 29.05
C SER A 375 26.81 8.23 29.67
N TYR A 376 26.82 7.06 30.26
CA TYR A 376 28.01 6.46 30.90
C TYR A 376 28.70 7.35 31.96
N GLY A 377 27.97 8.27 32.59
CA GLY A 377 28.54 9.18 33.60
C GLY A 377 29.48 10.28 33.06
N MET A 378 29.53 10.44 31.73
CA MET A 378 30.33 11.47 31.05
C MET A 378 29.43 12.64 30.64
N ARG A 379 30.02 13.84 30.60
CA ARG A 379 29.35 15.03 30.00
C ARG A 379 30.01 15.33 28.67
N ARG A 380 29.30 15.05 27.59
CA ARG A 380 29.76 15.24 26.21
C ARG A 380 28.70 16.00 25.40
N THR A 381 29.11 16.46 24.23
CA THR A 381 28.18 17.05 23.25
C THR A 381 28.09 16.09 22.09
N GLU A 382 26.93 15.45 21.94
CA GLU A 382 26.60 14.54 20.84
C GLU A 382 26.37 15.33 19.55
N ILE A 383 26.82 14.78 18.43
CA ILE A 383 26.60 15.30 17.07
C ILE A 383 25.73 14.32 16.31
N ARG A 384 24.67 14.84 15.71
CA ARG A 384 23.69 14.08 14.92
C ARG A 384 23.48 14.71 13.54
N SER A 385 23.12 13.89 12.55
CA SER A 385 22.70 14.37 11.23
C SER A 385 21.37 15.12 11.31
N VAL A 386 21.28 16.28 10.65
CA VAL A 386 20.02 17.03 10.53
C VAL A 386 19.00 16.26 9.69
N THR A 387 19.45 15.56 8.64
CA THR A 387 18.57 14.87 7.69
C THR A 387 18.01 13.56 8.26
N SER A 388 18.88 12.68 8.77
CA SER A 388 18.51 11.31 9.18
C SER A 388 18.32 11.12 10.68
N ASP A 389 18.70 12.09 11.48
CA ASP A 389 18.73 12.00 12.96
C ASP A 389 19.65 10.90 13.52
N ILE A 390 20.58 10.36 12.72
CA ILE A 390 21.52 9.34 13.22
C ILE A 390 22.60 9.95 14.10
N HIS A 391 23.07 9.16 15.07
CA HIS A 391 24.24 9.51 15.87
C HIS A 391 25.50 9.45 15.01
N LEU A 392 26.26 10.55 14.96
CA LEU A 392 27.51 10.65 14.21
C LEU A 392 28.75 10.52 15.09
N GLY A 393 28.69 11.03 16.30
CA GLY A 393 29.83 11.10 17.21
C GLY A 393 29.69 12.23 18.22
N HIS A 394 30.82 12.84 18.60
CA HIS A 394 30.87 13.90 19.61
C HIS A 394 31.81 15.03 19.20
N VAL A 395 31.57 16.23 19.72
CA VAL A 395 32.48 17.39 19.57
C VAL A 395 33.17 17.70 20.87
N PHE A 396 34.48 18.03 20.76
CA PHE A 396 35.37 18.40 21.86
C PHE A 396 36.03 19.73 21.55
N SER A 397 36.59 20.39 22.61
CA SER A 397 37.28 21.70 22.51
C SER A 397 38.79 21.55 22.32
N ASP A 398 39.31 20.37 22.01
CA ASP A 398 40.72 20.03 21.94
C ASP A 398 41.26 19.87 20.50
N GLY A 399 40.64 20.51 19.54
CA GLY A 399 41.08 20.50 18.15
C GLY A 399 42.28 21.41 17.87
N PRO A 400 42.85 21.34 16.67
CA PRO A 400 44.04 22.12 16.29
C PRO A 400 43.75 23.62 16.25
N ASN A 401 44.74 24.43 16.63
CA ASN A 401 44.67 25.90 16.60
C ASN A 401 43.48 26.52 17.36
N GLY A 402 43.00 25.85 18.40
CA GLY A 402 41.84 26.31 19.18
C GLY A 402 40.47 26.04 18.51
N MET A 403 40.45 25.34 17.41
CA MET A 403 39.22 24.91 16.75
C MET A 403 38.60 23.72 17.52
N PRO A 404 37.29 23.45 17.38
CA PRO A 404 36.70 22.25 17.90
C PRO A 404 37.21 20.99 17.15
N ARG A 405 37.13 19.84 17.80
CA ARG A 405 37.34 18.51 17.18
C ARG A 405 36.04 17.74 17.13
N TYR A 406 35.52 17.58 15.94
CA TYR A 406 34.41 16.68 15.66
C TYR A 406 34.95 15.25 15.48
N CYS A 407 34.71 14.40 16.48
CA CYS A 407 35.17 13.02 16.51
C CYS A 407 34.03 12.14 16.03
N ILE A 408 34.15 11.61 14.82
CA ILE A 408 33.02 11.03 14.07
C ILE A 408 33.27 9.55 13.82
N ASN A 409 32.22 8.75 14.04
CA ASN A 409 32.21 7.32 13.75
C ASN A 409 32.24 7.07 12.23
N ALA A 410 33.14 6.27 11.77
CA ALA A 410 33.34 6.00 10.35
C ALA A 410 32.26 5.07 9.76
N THR A 411 31.71 4.15 10.59
CA THR A 411 30.72 3.16 10.14
C THR A 411 29.40 3.76 9.68
N VAL A 412 29.07 4.99 10.10
CA VAL A 412 27.83 5.73 9.73
C VAL A 412 28.03 6.72 8.59
N LEU A 413 29.22 6.72 7.98
CA LEU A 413 29.58 7.57 6.85
C LEU A 413 29.73 6.77 5.57
N GLU A 414 29.58 7.46 4.43
CA GLU A 414 30.07 7.07 3.12
C GLU A 414 30.95 8.19 2.56
N PHE A 415 31.85 7.85 1.64
CA PHE A 415 32.73 8.83 1.01
C PHE A 415 32.37 9.02 -0.46
N LYS A 416 32.11 10.28 -0.84
CA LYS A 416 31.93 10.69 -2.24
C LYS A 416 33.14 11.52 -2.69
N GLN A 417 33.91 11.00 -3.63
CA GLN A 417 35.05 11.73 -4.19
C GLN A 417 34.54 12.92 -4.99
N ARG A 418 35.20 14.06 -4.86
CA ARG A 418 34.91 15.23 -5.68
C ARG A 418 35.43 14.97 -7.11
N SER A 419 34.53 15.05 -8.10
CA SER A 419 34.93 15.00 -9.50
C SER A 419 35.84 16.22 -9.76
N SER A 420 37.04 15.97 -10.32
CA SER A 420 37.84 17.04 -10.90
C SER A 420 37.04 17.57 -12.10
N GLU A 421 36.50 18.78 -11.98
CA GLU A 421 36.04 19.53 -13.14
C GLU A 421 37.27 19.71 -14.07
N THR A 422 37.27 19.04 -15.23
CA THR A 422 38.16 19.26 -16.33
C THR A 422 37.70 20.43 -17.16
#